data_5d4181ff84b4b1574650a50855111e15
#
_entry.id   5d4181ff84b4b1574650a50855111e15
#
_cell.length_a   1.000
_cell.length_b   1.000
_cell.length_c   1.000
_cell.angle_alpha   90.00
_cell.angle_beta   90.00
_cell.angle_gamma   90.00
#
_symmetry.space_group_name_H-M   'P 1'
#
loop_
_entity.id
_entity.type
_entity.pdbx_description
1 polymer ?
#
loop_
_entity_poly.entity_id
_entity_poly.type
_entity_poly.pdbx_seq_one_letter_code
_entity_poly.pdbx_strand_id
1 'polypeptide(L)'
;MIRRSKLEVFMDIMKVVAEEREMKRTRIMYKANLAWTVLNDALDSMEKKGILESKTTPSGVVVTPTSNGLTLLQRFCEVESVFAEPIPAAEGMIYPTTRMTTRR
;
A
#
# COMPACT_ATOMS: atom_id res chain seq x y z
N MET A 1 -17.09 8.46 8.91
CA MET A 1 -16.20 7.41 8.45
C MET A 1 -15.37 7.89 7.26
N ILE A 2 -14.08 7.66 7.32
CA ILE A 2 -13.19 8.09 6.25
C ILE A 2 -13.10 7.00 5.21
N ARG A 3 -13.38 7.36 3.97
CA ARG A 3 -13.26 6.41 2.88
C ARG A 3 -11.83 6.42 2.37
N ARG A 4 -11.30 5.22 2.20
CA ARG A 4 -9.97 5.08 1.60
C ARG A 4 -10.11 4.93 0.10
N SER A 5 -9.17 5.51 -0.64
CA SER A 5 -9.14 5.30 -2.08
C SER A 5 -8.71 3.86 -2.37
N LYS A 6 -8.93 3.43 -3.61
CA LYS A 6 -8.53 2.09 -4.02
C LYS A 6 -7.02 1.90 -3.82
N LEU A 7 -6.24 2.91 -4.16
CA LEU A 7 -4.79 2.84 -3.98
C LEU A 7 -4.44 2.72 -2.49
N GLU A 8 -5.10 3.47 -1.63
CA GLU A 8 -4.84 3.38 -0.20
C GLU A 8 -5.14 2.00 0.34
N VAL A 9 -6.25 1.40 -0.09
CA VAL A 9 -6.59 0.04 0.32
C VAL A 9 -5.52 -0.94 -0.14
N PHE A 10 -5.10 -0.84 -1.40
CA PHE A 10 -4.06 -1.72 -1.94
C PHE A 10 -2.76 -1.58 -1.16
N MET A 11 -2.35 -0.36 -0.86
CA MET A 11 -1.09 -0.12 -0.16
C MET A 11 -1.16 -0.56 1.29
N ASP A 12 -2.30 -0.38 1.94
CA ASP A 12 -2.48 -0.86 3.31
C ASP A 12 -2.33 -2.37 3.36
N ILE A 13 -2.93 -3.08 2.41
CA ILE A 13 -2.81 -4.54 2.33
C ILE A 13 -1.36 -4.93 2.08
N MET A 14 -0.69 -4.26 1.14
CA MET A 14 0.71 -4.56 0.83
C MET A 14 1.62 -4.38 2.03
N LYS A 15 1.43 -3.30 2.79
CA LYS A 15 2.23 -3.05 3.98
C LYS A 15 2.07 -4.16 5.00
N VAL A 16 0.82 -4.59 5.22
CA VAL A 16 0.51 -5.64 6.18
C VAL A 16 1.13 -6.97 5.74
N VAL A 17 0.94 -7.34 4.47
CA VAL A 17 1.41 -8.62 3.96
C VAL A 17 2.94 -8.67 3.90
N ALA A 18 3.56 -7.56 3.50
CA ALA A 18 5.02 -7.50 3.41
C ALA A 18 5.68 -7.64 4.78
N GLU A 19 5.01 -7.17 5.82
CA GLU A 19 5.53 -7.23 7.18
C GLU A 19 5.65 -8.67 7.67
N GLU A 20 4.64 -9.49 7.41
CA GLU A 20 4.61 -10.88 7.89
C GLU A 20 4.99 -11.90 6.83
N ARG A 21 5.00 -11.51 5.58
CA ARG A 21 5.35 -12.34 4.43
C ARG A 21 4.29 -13.37 4.03
N GLU A 22 3.65 -14.00 4.97
CA GLU A 22 2.57 -14.96 4.70
C GLU A 22 1.45 -14.71 5.68
N MET A 23 0.25 -14.47 5.19
CA MET A 23 -0.89 -14.19 6.04
C MET A 23 -2.16 -14.78 5.47
N LYS A 24 -3.00 -15.26 6.36
CA LYS A 24 -4.35 -15.67 5.97
C LYS A 24 -5.19 -14.43 5.74
N ARG A 25 -6.20 -14.56 4.86
CA ARG A 25 -7.07 -13.42 4.53
C ARG A 25 -7.75 -12.82 5.75
N THR A 26 -8.18 -13.66 6.70
CA THR A 26 -8.84 -13.15 7.91
C THR A 26 -7.92 -12.26 8.72
N ARG A 27 -6.66 -12.64 8.80
CA ARG A 27 -5.70 -11.82 9.55
C ARG A 27 -5.44 -10.49 8.84
N ILE A 28 -5.36 -10.51 7.51
CA ILE A 28 -5.20 -9.28 6.73
C ILE A 28 -6.42 -8.37 6.99
N MET A 29 -7.60 -8.96 7.00
CA MET A 29 -8.84 -8.21 7.24
C MET A 29 -8.76 -7.41 8.54
N TYR A 30 -8.33 -8.07 9.62
CA TYR A 30 -8.24 -7.41 10.91
C TYR A 30 -7.13 -6.37 10.95
N LYS A 31 -5.96 -6.70 10.42
CA LYS A 31 -4.82 -5.78 10.50
C LYS A 31 -5.00 -4.56 9.61
N ALA A 32 -5.59 -4.74 8.44
CA ALA A 32 -5.84 -3.62 7.53
C ALA A 32 -7.15 -2.90 7.83
N ASN A 33 -7.95 -3.45 8.75
CA ASN A 33 -9.23 -2.88 9.14
C ASN A 33 -10.15 -2.69 7.94
N LEU A 34 -10.42 -3.78 7.23
CA LEU A 34 -11.24 -3.77 6.03
C LEU A 34 -12.44 -4.68 6.19
N ALA A 35 -13.54 -4.33 5.53
CA ALA A 35 -14.67 -5.23 5.42
C ALA A 35 -14.27 -6.42 4.54
N TRP A 36 -14.85 -7.59 4.82
CA TRP A 36 -14.50 -8.82 4.12
C TRP A 36 -14.66 -8.71 2.59
N THR A 37 -15.75 -8.10 2.13
CA THR A 37 -16.00 -7.96 0.70
C THR A 37 -14.97 -7.03 0.04
N VAL A 38 -14.62 -5.94 0.71
CA VAL A 38 -13.61 -5.01 0.20
C VAL A 38 -12.27 -5.70 0.11
N LEU A 39 -11.91 -6.45 1.16
CA LEU A 39 -10.65 -7.18 1.18
C LEU A 39 -10.55 -8.17 0.03
N ASN A 40 -11.59 -9.00 -0.16
CA ASN A 40 -11.55 -10.03 -1.19
C ASN A 40 -11.48 -9.44 -2.59
N ASP A 41 -12.24 -8.37 -2.84
CA ASP A 41 -12.18 -7.70 -4.14
C ASP A 41 -10.78 -7.13 -4.40
N ALA A 42 -10.19 -6.53 -3.37
CA ALA A 42 -8.85 -5.98 -3.50
C ALA A 42 -7.81 -7.07 -3.73
N LEU A 43 -7.89 -8.17 -2.96
CA LEU A 43 -6.93 -9.26 -3.11
C LEU A 43 -7.02 -9.90 -4.48
N ASP A 44 -8.24 -10.12 -4.98
CA ASP A 44 -8.41 -10.70 -6.31
C ASP A 44 -7.81 -9.80 -7.37
N SER A 45 -8.00 -8.49 -7.25
CA SER A 45 -7.43 -7.53 -8.18
C SER A 45 -5.91 -7.52 -8.11
N MET A 46 -5.36 -7.56 -6.91
CA MET A 46 -3.91 -7.53 -6.70
C MET A 46 -3.25 -8.81 -7.22
N GLU A 47 -3.94 -9.95 -7.07
CA GLU A 47 -3.42 -11.21 -7.64
C GLU A 47 -3.42 -11.16 -9.15
N LYS A 48 -4.46 -10.61 -9.77
CA LYS A 48 -4.50 -10.44 -11.22
C LYS A 48 -3.39 -9.54 -11.73
N LYS A 49 -3.01 -8.56 -10.95
CA LYS A 49 -1.92 -7.64 -11.31
C LYS A 49 -0.54 -8.20 -11.01
N GLY A 50 -0.48 -9.38 -10.40
CA GLY A 50 0.80 -10.03 -10.11
C GLY A 50 1.57 -9.44 -8.95
N ILE A 51 0.91 -8.71 -8.06
CA ILE A 51 1.59 -8.11 -6.91
C ILE A 51 1.41 -8.92 -5.63
N LEU A 52 0.43 -9.82 -5.61
CA LEU A 52 0.25 -10.79 -4.53
C LEU A 52 -0.01 -12.15 -5.15
N GLU A 53 0.20 -13.20 -4.37
CA GLU A 53 -0.18 -14.54 -4.80
C GLU A 53 -0.67 -15.34 -3.61
N SER A 54 -1.50 -16.32 -3.88
CA SER A 54 -1.99 -17.24 -2.85
C SER A 54 -1.19 -18.53 -2.90
N LYS A 55 -0.88 -19.07 -1.73
CA LYS A 55 -0.16 -20.33 -1.60
C LYS A 55 -0.93 -21.25 -0.67
N THR A 56 -0.95 -22.53 -0.98
CA THR A 56 -1.53 -23.52 -0.10
C THR A 56 -0.44 -24.05 0.84
N THR A 57 -0.72 -24.01 2.13
CA THR A 57 0.20 -24.52 3.14
C THR A 57 -0.52 -25.56 3.97
N PRO A 58 0.18 -26.34 4.81
CA PRO A 58 -0.50 -27.30 5.69
C PRO A 58 -1.53 -26.65 6.61
N SER A 59 -1.36 -25.37 6.93
CA SER A 59 -2.31 -24.66 7.80
C SER A 59 -3.41 -23.94 7.04
N GLY A 60 -3.42 -24.03 5.70
CA GLY A 60 -4.45 -23.41 4.87
C GLY A 60 -3.86 -22.54 3.80
N VAL A 61 -4.71 -21.73 3.17
CA VAL A 61 -4.29 -20.84 2.09
C VAL A 61 -3.79 -19.52 2.69
N VAL A 62 -2.61 -19.10 2.28
CA VAL A 62 -2.04 -17.82 2.72
C VAL A 62 -1.76 -16.94 1.52
N VAL A 63 -1.69 -15.64 1.76
CA VAL A 63 -1.37 -14.63 0.75
C VAL A 63 0.07 -14.18 0.99
N THR A 64 0.85 -14.11 -0.07
CA THR A 64 2.24 -13.64 0.03
C THR A 64 2.49 -12.57 -1.02
N PRO A 65 3.45 -11.66 -0.76
CA PRO A 65 3.80 -10.66 -1.77
C PRO A 65 4.71 -11.28 -2.82
N THR A 66 4.53 -10.85 -4.07
CA THR A 66 5.46 -11.24 -5.14
C THR A 66 6.62 -10.26 -5.17
N SER A 67 7.67 -10.58 -5.95
CA SER A 67 8.77 -9.63 -6.14
C SER A 67 8.26 -8.32 -6.72
N ASN A 68 7.33 -8.40 -7.68
CA ASN A 68 6.74 -7.20 -8.26
C ASN A 68 5.99 -6.40 -7.22
N GLY A 69 5.27 -7.08 -6.33
CA GLY A 69 4.54 -6.41 -5.25
C GLY A 69 5.46 -5.70 -4.30
N LEU A 70 6.56 -6.36 -3.91
CA LEU A 70 7.53 -5.74 -3.00
C LEU A 70 8.20 -4.53 -3.63
N THR A 71 8.51 -4.62 -4.93
CA THR A 71 9.09 -3.48 -5.65
C THR A 71 8.10 -2.31 -5.71
N LEU A 72 6.84 -2.62 -5.99
CA LEU A 72 5.79 -1.60 -6.03
C LEU A 72 5.64 -0.92 -4.68
N LEU A 73 5.64 -1.70 -3.61
CA LEU A 73 5.54 -1.16 -2.26
C LEU A 73 6.71 -0.23 -1.94
N GLN A 74 7.92 -0.65 -2.30
CA GLN A 74 9.10 0.17 -2.08
C GLN A 74 8.98 1.51 -2.79
N ARG A 75 8.54 1.49 -4.06
CA ARG A 75 8.36 2.72 -4.83
C ARG A 75 7.29 3.61 -4.22
N PHE A 76 6.20 3.00 -3.78
CA PHE A 76 5.13 3.75 -3.15
C PHE A 76 5.62 4.42 -1.86
N CYS A 77 6.40 3.70 -1.05
CA CYS A 77 6.91 4.26 0.19
C CYS A 77 7.88 5.41 -0.06
N GLU A 78 8.66 5.33 -1.14
CA GLU A 78 9.55 6.42 -1.53
C GLU A 78 8.75 7.68 -1.88
N VAL A 79 7.69 7.51 -2.65
CA VAL A 79 6.83 8.63 -3.02
C VAL A 79 6.11 9.17 -1.78
N GLU A 80 5.58 8.27 -0.97
CA GLU A 80 4.85 8.63 0.22
C GLU A 80 5.71 9.44 1.20
N SER A 81 6.98 9.08 1.33
CA SER A 81 7.85 9.77 2.27
C SER A 81 8.10 11.21 1.85
N VAL A 82 8.12 11.48 0.56
CA VAL A 82 8.26 12.84 0.07
C VAL A 82 7.07 13.70 0.48
N PHE A 83 5.86 13.14 0.38
CA PHE A 83 4.66 13.89 0.72
C PHE A 83 4.36 13.90 2.21
N ALA A 84 4.89 12.95 2.95
CA ALA A 84 4.67 12.88 4.38
C ALA A 84 5.60 13.81 5.16
N GLU A 85 6.72 14.20 4.57
CA GLU A 85 7.63 15.10 5.26
C GLU A 85 7.02 16.48 5.39
N PRO A 86 7.15 17.11 6.54
CA PRO A 86 6.62 18.46 6.68
C PRO A 86 7.33 19.39 5.72
N ILE A 87 6.55 20.21 5.07
CA ILE A 87 7.10 21.24 4.24
C ILE A 87 7.77 22.24 5.17
N PRO A 88 9.02 22.57 4.93
CA PRO A 88 9.70 23.53 5.79
C PRO A 88 8.92 24.81 5.75
N ALA A 89 8.55 25.25 6.88
CA ALA A 89 7.68 26.32 6.91
C ALA A 89 8.24 27.43 6.28
N ALA A 90 7.58 27.70 5.44
CA ALA A 90 7.87 28.78 4.83
C ALA A 90 9.19 29.22 4.96
N GLU A 91 9.88 28.49 5.09
CA GLU A 91 10.98 28.83 4.91
C GLU A 91 11.00 28.97 3.70
N GLY A 92 10.61 29.40 3.56
CA GLY A 92 10.48 29.40 2.45
C GLY A 92 9.70 29.04 1.69
N MET A 93 9.45 29.19 1.67
CA MET A 93 8.93 28.66 0.92
C MET A 93 8.69 28.70 0.04
N ILE A 94 8.79 28.87 -0.15
CA ILE A 94 8.69 28.48 -1.02
C ILE A 94 8.41 28.36 -1.84
N TYR A 95 8.28 28.46 -2.13
CA TYR A 95 8.27 27.85 -3.13
C TYR A 95 8.42 28.00 -3.98
N PRO A 96 8.60 28.42 -4.04
CA PRO A 96 8.85 28.12 -5.02
C PRO A 96 8.90 27.73 -5.55
N THR A 97 9.02 28.16 -5.63
CA THR A 97 9.43 27.58 -6.21
C THR A 97 9.44 27.03 -6.67
N THR A 98 9.32 27.59 -6.78
CA THR A 98 9.53 26.92 -7.30
C THR A 98 9.42 26.49 -7.70
N ARG A 99 9.35 27.02 -7.88
CA ARG A 99 9.48 26.42 -8.30
C ARG A 99 9.29 25.93 -8.85
N MET A 100 9.02 26.45 -8.90
CA MET A 100 9.03 25.85 -9.37
C MET A 100 8.75 25.60 -9.87
N THR A 101 8.54 26.37 -9.88
CA THR A 101 8.51 26.02 -10.33
C THR A 101 8.00 25.81 -10.59
N THR A 102 7.79 26.50 -10.44
CA THR A 102 7.55 26.15 -10.68
C THR A 102 6.95 26.17 -10.85
N ARG A 103 6.51 26.75 -10.93
CA ARG A 103 6.23 26.61 -11.00
C ARG A 103 5.77 26.49 -11.38
N ARG A 104 5.58 27.34 -11.23
CA ARG A 104 5.54 27.00 -11.30
C ARG A 104 5.19 26.74 -11.59
#